data_500314d80aafbaa9f5bfc49c5354ebee
#
_entry.id   500314d80aafbaa9f5bfc49c5354ebee
#
_cell.length_a   1.000
_cell.length_b   1.000
_cell.length_c   1.000
_cell.angle_alpha   90.00
_cell.angle_beta   90.00
_cell.angle_gamma   90.00
#
_symmetry.space_group_name_H-M   'P 1'
#
loop_
_entity.id
_entity.type
_entity.pdbx_description
1 polymer ?
#
loop_
_entity_poly.entity_id
_entity_poly.type
_entity_poly.pdbx_seq_one_letter_code
_entity_poly.pdbx_strand_id
1 'polypeptide(L)'
;MVNIFIANLDWSITSEDLKATFSTFGEVTYAHVVYEKETKRSKGFGYIEMLSTDEAIKAIEALNGLEVNGRPIDVKIASPKDNRPKK
;
A
#
# COMPACT_ATOMS: atom_id res chain seq x y z
N MET A 1 9.83 3.62 10.98
CA MET A 1 9.13 3.48 9.72
C MET A 1 7.85 2.72 9.88
N VAL A 2 6.90 2.99 9.02
CA VAL A 2 5.58 2.41 9.13
C VAL A 2 5.24 1.67 7.85
N ASN A 3 4.76 0.46 7.99
CA ASN A 3 4.29 -0.32 6.85
C ASN A 3 2.80 -0.16 6.71
N ILE A 4 2.36 0.01 5.47
CA ILE A 4 0.94 0.19 5.16
C ILE A 4 0.54 -0.91 4.19
N PHE A 5 -0.60 -1.53 4.45
CA PHE A 5 -1.14 -2.56 3.59
C PHE A 5 -2.28 -1.96 2.78
N ILE A 6 -2.25 -2.15 1.48
CA ILE A 6 -3.29 -1.65 0.58
C ILE A 6 -3.90 -2.85 -0.14
N ALA A 7 -5.21 -2.96 -0.09
CA ALA A 7 -5.92 -4.06 -0.73
C ALA A 7 -7.00 -3.55 -1.65
N ASN A 8 -7.59 -4.45 -2.37
CA ASN A 8 -8.66 -4.16 -3.33
C ASN A 8 -8.21 -3.22 -4.43
N LEU A 9 -6.94 -3.37 -4.83
CA LEU A 9 -6.38 -2.58 -5.90
C LEU A 9 -6.86 -3.09 -7.24
N ASP A 10 -7.10 -2.15 -8.15
CA ASP A 10 -7.30 -2.51 -9.53
C ASP A 10 -6.01 -3.11 -10.04
N TRP A 11 -6.09 -4.14 -10.85
CA TRP A 11 -4.89 -4.84 -11.27
C TRP A 11 -4.01 -4.05 -12.22
N SER A 12 -4.48 -2.91 -12.71
CA SER A 12 -3.64 -2.02 -13.52
C SER A 12 -2.77 -1.11 -12.66
N ILE A 13 -2.98 -1.08 -11.35
CA ILE A 13 -2.18 -0.23 -10.46
C ILE A 13 -0.79 -0.82 -10.29
N THR A 14 0.22 0.01 -10.47
CA THR A 14 1.60 -0.45 -10.37
C THR A 14 2.23 0.02 -9.07
N SER A 15 3.42 -0.52 -8.78
CA SER A 15 4.16 -0.07 -7.61
C SER A 15 4.50 1.39 -7.70
N GLU A 16 4.79 1.88 -8.90
CA GLU A 16 5.09 3.29 -9.10
C GLU A 16 3.86 4.15 -8.84
N ASP A 17 2.68 3.66 -9.22
CA ASP A 17 1.46 4.40 -8.95
C ASP A 17 1.25 4.56 -7.46
N LEU A 18 1.48 3.49 -6.70
CA LEU A 18 1.35 3.56 -5.25
C LEU A 18 2.36 4.53 -4.65
N LYS A 19 3.59 4.45 -5.11
CA LYS A 19 4.62 5.33 -4.59
C LYS A 19 4.28 6.78 -4.84
N ALA A 20 3.83 7.09 -6.05
CA ALA A 20 3.49 8.46 -6.39
C ALA A 20 2.34 8.97 -5.53
N THR A 21 1.34 8.13 -5.33
CA THR A 21 0.18 8.53 -4.55
C THR A 21 0.53 8.81 -3.10
N PHE A 22 1.28 7.90 -2.49
CA PHE A 22 1.62 8.06 -1.09
C PHE A 22 2.70 9.13 -0.88
N SER A 23 3.52 9.38 -1.89
CA SER A 23 4.54 10.42 -1.78
C SER A 23 3.95 11.81 -1.61
N THR A 24 2.70 11.98 -1.98
CA THR A 24 2.01 13.23 -1.77
C THR A 24 1.90 13.56 -0.28
N PHE A 25 1.89 12.55 0.57
CA PHE A 25 1.71 12.74 2.00
C PHE A 25 3.00 12.71 2.79
N GLY A 26 4.05 12.14 2.22
CA GLY A 26 5.32 12.10 2.91
C GLY A 26 6.28 11.20 2.18
N GLU A 27 7.45 11.01 2.76
CA GLU A 27 8.48 10.23 2.11
C GLU A 27 8.16 8.75 2.13
N VAL A 28 8.19 8.12 0.96
CA VAL A 28 7.95 6.70 0.78
C VAL A 28 9.32 6.03 0.60
N THR A 29 9.62 5.08 1.47
CA THR A 29 10.89 4.38 1.38
C THR A 29 10.78 3.07 0.62
N TYR A 30 9.56 2.57 0.45
CA TYR A 30 9.37 1.31 -0.25
C TYR A 30 7.94 1.22 -0.75
N ALA A 31 7.76 0.71 -1.95
CA ALA A 31 6.43 0.52 -2.53
C ALA A 31 6.46 -0.73 -3.40
N HIS A 32 5.49 -1.61 -3.20
CA HIS A 32 5.47 -2.86 -3.94
C HIS A 32 4.06 -3.39 -4.08
N VAL A 33 3.66 -3.64 -5.32
CA VAL A 33 2.40 -4.34 -5.60
C VAL A 33 2.76 -5.80 -5.79
N VAL A 34 1.98 -6.68 -5.16
CA VAL A 34 2.26 -8.11 -5.23
C VAL A 34 1.68 -8.68 -6.51
N TYR A 35 2.47 -9.45 -7.22
CA TYR A 35 2.07 -10.05 -8.48
C TYR A 35 2.09 -11.56 -8.41
N GLU A 36 1.20 -12.17 -9.17
CA GLU A 36 1.19 -13.62 -9.32
C GLU A 36 2.38 -14.03 -10.16
N LYS A 37 3.11 -15.02 -9.70
CA LYS A 37 4.31 -15.43 -10.38
C LYS A 37 4.05 -15.96 -11.78
N GLU A 38 3.04 -16.78 -11.92
CA GLU A 38 2.82 -17.46 -13.18
C GLU A 38 2.16 -16.58 -14.21
N THR A 39 1.15 -15.84 -13.81
CA THR A 39 0.39 -15.03 -14.76
C THR A 39 0.90 -13.61 -14.86
N LYS A 40 1.75 -13.19 -13.92
CA LYS A 40 2.26 -11.83 -13.86
C LYS A 40 1.17 -10.81 -13.62
N ARG A 41 0.05 -11.21 -13.10
CA ARG A 41 -1.03 -10.31 -12.82
C ARG A 41 -0.96 -9.84 -11.38
N SER A 42 -1.42 -8.62 -11.16
CA SER A 42 -1.49 -8.09 -9.81
C SER A 42 -2.47 -8.92 -8.99
N LYS A 43 -2.09 -9.21 -7.75
CA LYS A 43 -2.99 -9.90 -6.85
C LYS A 43 -3.98 -8.97 -6.19
N GLY A 44 -3.90 -7.67 -6.50
CA GLY A 44 -4.85 -6.71 -5.98
C GLY A 44 -4.49 -6.15 -4.63
N PHE A 45 -3.25 -6.32 -4.20
CA PHE A 45 -2.82 -5.71 -2.94
C PHE A 45 -1.33 -5.42 -3.00
N GLY A 46 -0.90 -4.58 -2.08
CA GLY A 46 0.49 -4.19 -2.04
C GLY A 46 0.85 -3.60 -0.69
N TYR A 47 2.09 -3.17 -0.60
CA TYR A 47 2.64 -2.62 0.64
C TYR A 47 3.39 -1.34 0.36
N ILE A 48 3.30 -0.42 1.30
CA ILE A 48 4.04 0.83 1.26
C ILE A 48 4.76 0.96 2.59
N GLU A 49 5.98 1.47 2.54
CA GLU A 49 6.68 1.81 3.75
C GLU A 49 6.95 3.30 3.73
N MET A 50 6.54 3.99 4.78
CA MET A 50 6.75 5.43 4.88
C MET A 50 7.64 5.73 6.07
N LEU A 51 8.43 6.78 5.94
CA LEU A 51 9.39 7.14 6.97
C LEU A 51 8.72 7.67 8.21
N SER A 52 7.73 8.52 8.07
CA SER A 52 7.09 9.20 9.19
C SER A 52 5.75 8.56 9.51
N THR A 53 5.57 8.21 10.78
CA THR A 53 4.30 7.65 11.23
C THR A 53 3.16 8.64 11.06
N ASP A 54 3.40 9.91 11.38
CA ASP A 54 2.35 10.91 11.26
C ASP A 54 1.88 11.07 9.84
N GLU A 55 2.81 11.09 8.90
CA GLU A 55 2.46 11.23 7.51
C GLU A 55 1.76 9.97 7.00
N ALA A 56 2.19 8.82 7.50
CA ALA A 56 1.53 7.57 7.12
C ALA A 56 0.08 7.56 7.57
N ILE A 57 -0.18 8.04 8.78
CA ILE A 57 -1.55 8.08 9.27
C ILE A 57 -2.40 9.01 8.43
N LYS A 58 -1.85 10.15 8.05
CA LYS A 58 -2.58 11.06 7.19
C LYS A 58 -2.90 10.44 5.84
N ALA A 59 -1.94 9.72 5.29
CA ALA A 59 -2.15 9.05 4.02
C ALA A 59 -3.26 8.01 4.13
N ILE A 60 -3.23 7.24 5.21
CA ILE A 60 -4.24 6.22 5.42
C ILE A 60 -5.62 6.84 5.51
N GLU A 61 -5.75 7.91 6.29
CA GLU A 61 -7.04 8.54 6.47
C GLU A 61 -7.56 9.13 5.18
N ALA A 62 -6.68 9.68 4.37
CA ALA A 62 -7.10 10.30 3.13
C ALA A 62 -7.42 9.28 2.05
N LEU A 63 -6.72 8.16 2.04
CA LEU A 63 -6.81 7.24 0.92
C LEU A 63 -7.69 6.02 1.16
N ASN A 64 -7.94 5.69 2.44
CA ASN A 64 -8.76 4.52 2.71
C ASN A 64 -10.17 4.76 2.19
N GLY A 65 -10.64 3.85 1.36
CA GLY A 65 -11.97 3.99 0.78
C GLY A 65 -12.01 4.82 -0.47
N LEU A 66 -10.87 5.37 -0.87
CA LEU A 66 -10.83 6.16 -2.10
C LEU A 66 -11.06 5.27 -3.30
N GLU A 67 -11.94 5.70 -4.19
CA GLU A 67 -12.23 4.91 -5.36
C GLU A 67 -11.18 5.14 -6.43
N VAL A 68 -10.53 4.07 -6.83
CA VAL A 68 -9.51 4.13 -7.86
C VAL A 68 -9.93 3.15 -8.94
N ASN A 69 -10.13 3.66 -10.15
CA ASN A 69 -10.58 2.85 -11.28
C ASN A 69 -11.86 2.08 -10.94
N GLY A 70 -12.75 2.73 -10.18
CA GLY A 70 -14.03 2.13 -9.86
C GLY A 70 -14.03 1.20 -8.66
N ARG A 71 -12.92 1.11 -7.93
CA ARG A 71 -12.83 0.22 -6.77
C ARG A 71 -12.37 1.00 -5.55
N PRO A 72 -13.08 0.90 -4.44
CA PRO A 72 -12.60 1.55 -3.22
C PRO A 72 -11.46 0.74 -2.63
N ILE A 73 -10.33 1.38 -2.44
CA ILE A 73 -9.16 0.66 -1.90
C ILE A 73 -9.23 0.61 -0.38
N ASP A 74 -8.65 -0.44 0.18
CA ASP A 74 -8.52 -0.60 1.61
C ASP A 74 -7.11 -0.25 2.01
N VAL A 75 -6.96 0.70 2.91
CA VAL A 75 -5.65 1.15 3.35
C VAL A 75 -5.58 1.04 4.86
N LYS A 76 -4.61 0.31 5.37
CA LYS A 76 -4.49 0.15 6.81
C LYS A 76 -3.04 -0.06 7.19
N ILE A 77 -2.75 0.18 8.46
CA ILE A 77 -1.41 -0.06 8.95
C ILE A 77 -1.14 -1.55 9.03
N ALA A 78 0.00 -1.95 8.52
CA ALA A 78 0.47 -3.31 8.65
C ALA A 78 1.52 -3.34 9.74
N SER A 79 1.31 -4.18 10.73
CA SER A 79 2.25 -4.28 11.83
C SER A 79 3.31 -5.30 11.49
N PRO A 80 4.44 -4.86 11.05
CA PRO A 80 5.40 -5.79 10.49
C PRO A 80 5.90 -6.80 11.48
N LYS A 81 6.24 -6.41 12.67
CA LYS A 81 6.79 -7.37 13.55
C LYS A 81 5.77 -8.16 14.25
N ASP A 82 4.63 -7.65 14.45
CA ASP A 82 3.61 -8.38 15.17
C ASP A 82 3.00 -9.45 14.35
N ASN A 83 2.96 -9.25 13.06
CA ASN A 83 2.29 -10.19 12.20
C ASN A 83 3.16 -11.29 11.70
N ARG A 84 4.45 -11.12 11.81
CA ARG A 84 5.31 -12.13 11.29
C ARG A 84 5.37 -13.31 12.20
N PRO A 85 5.29 -14.51 11.65
CA PRO A 85 5.47 -15.69 12.48
C PRO A 85 6.88 -15.67 13.00
N LYS A 86 7.00 -16.02 14.20
CA LYS A 86 8.32 -16.05 14.71
C LYS A 86 8.95 -17.27 14.29
N LYS A 87 9.02 -17.54 13.90
CA LYS A 87 9.65 -18.45 13.47
C LYS A 87 9.95 -19.01 13.85
#